data_3990ad8a41677ce2d7a2a5806b66d36e
#
_entry.id   3990ad8a41677ce2d7a2a5806b66d36e
#
_cell.length_a   1.000
_cell.length_b   1.000
_cell.length_c   1.000
_cell.angle_alpha   90.00
_cell.angle_beta   90.00
_cell.angle_gamma   90.00
#
_symmetry.space_group_name_H-M   'P 1'
#
loop_
_entity.id
_entity.type
_entity.pdbx_description
1 polymer ?
#
loop_
_entity_poly.entity_id
_entity_poly.type
_entity_poly.pdbx_seq_one_letter_code
_entity_poly.pdbx_strand_id
1 'polypeptide(L)'
;MIKVQKIFVMAALVLIPSVSFAQKVNILTEKTASNREQYAAEYLQKKLNRLGFPTVVNGKKGEYRISLLQAKDTAGLKKEGFSWTRKGKKIQLQGNDGSGVIYGCNEIAEYVAQHGSLNVPLMQEDAPEMVLRGACVGLQKTVYLPGHQVYEYPYTPENFPWFYDKEQWIQYLDMLVDNKMNSLYLWNGHPFASLVKLKDYPFALEVDEATFKKNEEMFSFLTREADRRGIFVIQMFYNIILSKPFADHYGLKTQDRHRPITPLISDYTRKSVAAFIEKYPNVGLLVCLGEAMNTYEDDVEWMTKTIIPGVKDGLKALGRTDEPPVLLRAHDTDCKMVMEQRCRSTRTSIRCISIMESRLPPISLVVLGPRFILIWQPWVLPI
;
A
#
# COMPACT_ATOMS: atom_id res chain seq x y z
N MET A 1 28.45 -30.04 -78.38
CA MET A 1 28.50 -29.97 -76.93
C MET A 1 28.52 -28.50 -76.52
N ILE A 2 27.38 -27.94 -76.17
CA ILE A 2 27.21 -26.52 -75.77
C ILE A 2 27.16 -26.50 -74.24
N LYS A 3 28.16 -25.85 -73.60
CA LYS A 3 28.19 -25.62 -72.14
C LYS A 3 27.29 -24.46 -71.80
N VAL A 4 26.19 -24.73 -71.05
CA VAL A 4 25.32 -23.71 -70.46
C VAL A 4 25.94 -23.29 -69.15
N GLN A 5 26.45 -22.02 -69.08
CA GLN A 5 26.86 -21.37 -67.84
C GLN A 5 25.62 -20.82 -67.12
N LYS A 6 25.37 -21.36 -65.91
CA LYS A 6 24.35 -20.85 -65.01
C LYS A 6 24.89 -19.58 -64.32
N ILE A 7 24.31 -18.43 -64.64
CA ILE A 7 24.56 -17.19 -63.90
C ILE A 7 23.64 -17.19 -62.66
N PHE A 8 24.22 -17.27 -61.46
CA PHE A 8 23.55 -17.04 -60.21
C PHE A 8 23.49 -15.52 -59.93
N VAL A 9 22.35 -14.91 -60.07
CA VAL A 9 22.11 -13.52 -59.62
C VAL A 9 21.75 -13.62 -58.12
N MET A 10 22.71 -13.22 -57.28
CA MET A 10 22.50 -13.11 -55.83
C MET A 10 21.89 -11.71 -55.55
N ALA A 11 20.57 -11.67 -55.33
CA ALA A 11 19.88 -10.48 -54.91
C ALA A 11 20.25 -10.18 -53.44
N ALA A 12 21.15 -9.22 -53.22
CA ALA A 12 21.43 -8.71 -51.89
C ALA A 12 20.22 -7.87 -51.41
N LEU A 13 19.45 -8.41 -50.48
CA LEU A 13 18.45 -7.64 -49.76
C LEU A 13 19.19 -6.66 -48.85
N VAL A 14 19.27 -5.39 -49.28
CA VAL A 14 19.75 -4.28 -48.45
C VAL A 14 18.61 -4.00 -47.46
N LEU A 15 18.70 -4.53 -46.23
CA LEU A 15 17.95 -4.09 -45.09
C LEU A 15 18.37 -2.65 -44.77
N ILE A 16 17.64 -1.67 -45.34
CA ILE A 16 17.76 -0.27 -44.92
C ILE A 16 17.17 -0.22 -43.52
N PRO A 17 17.94 0.05 -42.45
CA PRO A 17 17.37 0.28 -41.15
C PRO A 17 16.48 1.53 -41.30
N SER A 18 15.18 1.35 -41.19
CA SER A 18 14.25 2.46 -41.04
C SER A 18 14.64 3.20 -39.75
N VAL A 19 15.33 4.33 -39.91
CA VAL A 19 15.58 5.26 -38.80
C VAL A 19 14.21 5.82 -38.42
N SER A 20 13.53 5.13 -37.56
CA SER A 20 12.35 5.67 -36.89
C SER A 20 12.84 6.82 -36.04
N PHE A 21 12.56 8.05 -36.44
CA PHE A 21 12.77 9.19 -35.58
C PHE A 21 11.93 9.00 -34.34
N ALA A 22 12.57 8.72 -33.20
CA ALA A 22 11.92 8.50 -31.96
C ALA A 22 11.00 9.69 -31.60
N GLN A 23 9.71 9.43 -31.50
CA GLN A 23 8.69 10.47 -31.23
C GLN A 23 8.90 11.06 -29.84
N LYS A 24 9.23 12.35 -29.77
CA LYS A 24 9.48 13.04 -28.50
C LYS A 24 8.16 13.32 -27.78
N VAL A 25 8.09 12.93 -26.51
CA VAL A 25 6.94 13.13 -25.63
C VAL A 25 7.23 14.22 -24.60
N ASN A 26 6.26 15.11 -24.37
CA ASN A 26 6.31 16.06 -23.28
C ASN A 26 5.12 15.84 -22.35
N ILE A 27 5.39 15.42 -21.12
CA ILE A 27 4.41 15.29 -20.06
C ILE A 27 4.32 16.64 -19.34
N LEU A 28 3.10 17.14 -19.14
CA LEU A 28 2.84 18.41 -18.47
C LEU A 28 2.06 18.17 -17.18
N THR A 29 2.53 18.74 -16.09
CA THR A 29 1.83 18.83 -14.81
C THR A 29 1.57 20.28 -14.46
N GLU A 30 0.61 20.55 -13.61
CA GLU A 30 0.40 21.88 -13.04
C GLU A 30 1.53 22.26 -12.07
N LYS A 31 1.75 23.56 -11.84
CA LYS A 31 2.76 24.04 -10.87
C LYS A 31 2.43 23.62 -9.42
N THR A 32 1.15 23.41 -9.15
CA THR A 32 0.60 23.00 -7.85
C THR A 32 0.37 21.50 -7.76
N ALA A 33 0.97 20.72 -8.69
CA ALA A 33 0.82 19.27 -8.71
C ALA A 33 1.24 18.64 -7.38
N SER A 34 0.39 17.77 -6.85
CA SER A 34 0.64 16.97 -5.65
C SER A 34 1.82 16.00 -5.85
N ASN A 35 2.36 15.47 -4.75
CA ASN A 35 3.42 14.44 -4.81
C ASN A 35 3.01 13.22 -5.64
N ARG A 36 1.70 12.85 -5.64
CA ARG A 36 1.19 11.73 -6.44
C ARG A 36 1.16 12.05 -7.94
N GLU A 37 0.76 13.28 -8.32
CA GLU A 37 0.81 13.72 -9.72
C GLU A 37 2.24 13.85 -10.23
N GLN A 38 3.16 14.31 -9.39
CA GLN A 38 4.59 14.37 -9.72
C GLN A 38 5.15 12.96 -9.94
N TYR A 39 4.83 12.02 -9.04
CA TYR A 39 5.19 10.62 -9.22
C TYR A 39 4.57 10.02 -10.49
N ALA A 40 3.31 10.30 -10.79
CA ALA A 40 2.66 9.84 -12.02
C ALA A 40 3.42 10.28 -13.28
N ALA A 41 3.89 11.53 -13.31
CA ALA A 41 4.70 12.04 -14.41
C ALA A 41 6.06 11.35 -14.52
N GLU A 42 6.77 11.16 -13.40
CA GLU A 42 8.04 10.42 -13.33
C GLU A 42 7.88 8.96 -13.76
N TYR A 43 6.82 8.31 -13.28
CA TYR A 43 6.47 6.94 -13.63
C TYR A 43 6.24 6.78 -15.13
N LEU A 44 5.37 7.61 -15.71
CA LEU A 44 5.07 7.57 -17.15
C LEU A 44 6.31 7.88 -17.98
N GLN A 45 7.12 8.87 -17.57
CA GLN A 45 8.39 9.19 -18.22
C GLN A 45 9.33 7.98 -18.24
N LYS A 46 9.52 7.32 -17.09
CA LYS A 46 10.38 6.14 -16.96
C LYS A 46 9.90 5.00 -17.88
N LYS A 47 8.57 4.74 -17.91
CA LYS A 47 7.99 3.70 -18.77
C LYS A 47 8.12 4.02 -20.25
N LEU A 48 7.77 5.22 -20.69
CA LEU A 48 7.86 5.60 -22.10
C LEU A 48 9.31 5.63 -22.62
N ASN A 49 10.25 6.12 -21.81
CA ASN A 49 11.68 6.07 -22.17
C ASN A 49 12.16 4.62 -22.37
N ARG A 50 11.76 3.68 -21.52
CA ARG A 50 12.10 2.26 -21.68
C ARG A 50 11.49 1.64 -22.94
N LEU A 51 10.34 2.14 -23.38
CA LEU A 51 9.66 1.72 -24.60
C LEU A 51 10.19 2.43 -25.88
N GLY A 52 11.26 3.21 -25.77
CA GLY A 52 11.88 3.90 -26.91
C GLY A 52 11.24 5.22 -27.31
N PHE A 53 10.41 5.83 -26.44
CA PHE A 53 9.81 7.15 -26.64
C PHE A 53 10.52 8.18 -25.75
N PRO A 54 11.47 8.98 -26.27
CA PRO A 54 12.18 10.00 -25.50
C PRO A 54 11.20 10.98 -24.87
N THR A 55 11.14 10.98 -23.54
CA THR A 55 10.11 11.68 -22.77
C THR A 55 10.74 12.69 -21.80
N VAL A 56 10.19 13.89 -21.72
CA VAL A 56 10.55 14.93 -20.77
C VAL A 56 9.31 15.36 -19.98
N VAL A 57 9.52 15.80 -18.73
CA VAL A 57 8.47 16.40 -17.89
C VAL A 57 8.64 17.91 -17.89
N ASN A 58 7.56 18.64 -18.16
CA ASN A 58 7.49 20.11 -18.20
C ASN A 58 8.53 20.75 -19.13
N GLY A 59 8.87 20.06 -20.23
CA GLY A 59 9.78 20.58 -21.24
C GLY A 59 9.13 21.61 -22.16
N LYS A 60 9.95 22.32 -22.93
CA LYS A 60 9.47 23.37 -23.84
C LYS A 60 8.78 22.81 -25.10
N LYS A 61 9.22 21.66 -25.63
CA LYS A 61 8.76 21.08 -26.89
C LYS A 61 8.66 19.56 -26.80
N GLY A 62 7.65 18.99 -27.46
CA GLY A 62 7.46 17.57 -27.69
C GLY A 62 6.49 17.39 -28.86
N GLU A 63 6.67 16.34 -29.63
CA GLU A 63 5.77 15.98 -30.72
C GLU A 63 4.41 15.53 -30.18
N TYR A 64 4.44 14.66 -29.15
CA TYR A 64 3.30 14.30 -28.33
C TYR A 64 3.28 15.12 -27.04
N ARG A 65 2.10 15.50 -26.62
CA ARG A 65 1.87 16.21 -25.35
C ARG A 65 0.87 15.46 -24.52
N ILE A 66 1.22 15.11 -23.29
CA ILE A 66 0.37 14.43 -22.32
C ILE A 66 0.21 15.36 -21.12
N SER A 67 -0.98 15.93 -20.93
CA SER A 67 -1.29 16.79 -19.78
C SER A 67 -1.92 15.94 -18.67
N LEU A 68 -1.36 16.00 -17.47
CA LEU A 68 -1.84 15.33 -16.28
C LEU A 68 -2.55 16.33 -15.38
N LEU A 69 -3.79 16.04 -15.01
CA LEU A 69 -4.65 16.92 -14.23
C LEU A 69 -5.39 16.12 -13.14
N GLN A 70 -5.52 16.69 -11.97
CA GLN A 70 -6.50 16.22 -11.00
C GLN A 70 -7.79 17.01 -11.17
N ALA A 71 -8.93 16.32 -11.13
CA ALA A 71 -10.24 16.95 -11.26
C ALA A 71 -10.48 17.93 -10.10
N LYS A 72 -10.90 19.14 -10.42
CA LYS A 72 -11.34 20.14 -9.42
C LYS A 72 -12.74 19.84 -8.92
N ASP A 73 -13.59 19.33 -9.82
CA ASP A 73 -14.93 18.83 -9.53
C ASP A 73 -14.93 17.33 -9.79
N THR A 74 -15.16 16.56 -8.74
CA THR A 74 -15.17 15.08 -8.79
C THR A 74 -16.53 14.52 -9.19
N ALA A 75 -17.49 15.37 -9.55
CA ALA A 75 -18.81 14.94 -9.99
C ALA A 75 -18.69 14.12 -11.29
N GLY A 76 -18.90 12.81 -11.16
CA GLY A 76 -18.88 11.85 -12.27
C GLY A 76 -17.74 10.83 -12.24
N LEU A 77 -16.57 11.13 -11.72
CA LEU A 77 -15.50 10.15 -11.58
C LEU A 77 -15.55 9.44 -10.21
N LYS A 78 -15.41 8.11 -10.21
CA LYS A 78 -15.27 7.32 -8.97
C LYS A 78 -13.89 7.60 -8.34
N LYS A 79 -13.78 7.38 -7.03
CA LYS A 79 -12.49 7.44 -6.31
C LYS A 79 -11.44 6.58 -7.02
N GLU A 80 -10.21 7.11 -7.16
CA GLU A 80 -9.10 6.50 -7.89
C GLU A 80 -9.37 6.27 -9.39
N GLY A 81 -10.48 6.80 -9.92
CA GLY A 81 -10.82 6.73 -11.33
C GLY A 81 -10.09 7.78 -12.15
N PHE A 82 -10.00 7.54 -13.44
CA PHE A 82 -9.41 8.46 -14.40
C PHE A 82 -10.22 8.46 -15.71
N SER A 83 -10.03 9.52 -16.48
CA SER A 83 -10.45 9.57 -17.88
C SER A 83 -9.42 10.32 -18.72
N TRP A 84 -9.37 10.02 -20.02
CA TRP A 84 -8.63 10.87 -20.95
C TRP A 84 -9.38 11.13 -22.25
N THR A 85 -8.98 12.23 -22.89
CA THR A 85 -9.35 12.53 -24.28
C THR A 85 -8.08 12.74 -25.10
N ARG A 86 -8.07 12.22 -26.33
CA ARG A 86 -6.99 12.43 -27.29
C ARG A 86 -7.47 13.21 -28.50
N LYS A 87 -6.77 14.29 -28.85
CA LYS A 87 -6.96 15.07 -30.07
C LYS A 87 -5.63 15.13 -30.84
N GLY A 88 -5.51 14.32 -31.89
CA GLY A 88 -4.25 14.15 -32.60
C GLY A 88 -3.13 13.64 -31.70
N LYS A 89 -2.07 14.44 -31.52
CA LYS A 89 -0.90 14.13 -30.67
C LYS A 89 -0.99 14.72 -29.25
N LYS A 90 -2.17 15.19 -28.85
CA LYS A 90 -2.44 15.73 -27.51
C LYS A 90 -3.34 14.78 -26.74
N ILE A 91 -2.89 14.35 -25.57
CA ILE A 91 -3.65 13.53 -24.60
C ILE A 91 -3.87 14.39 -23.37
N GLN A 92 -5.10 14.50 -22.91
CA GLN A 92 -5.45 15.14 -21.67
C GLN A 92 -5.98 14.06 -20.72
N LEU A 93 -5.19 13.70 -19.72
CA LEU A 93 -5.51 12.74 -18.68
C LEU A 93 -5.97 13.49 -17.43
N GLN A 94 -7.12 13.08 -16.92
CA GLN A 94 -7.69 13.61 -15.68
C GLN A 94 -7.99 12.47 -14.71
N GLY A 95 -7.43 12.56 -13.48
CA GLY A 95 -7.78 11.67 -12.38
C GLY A 95 -8.79 12.31 -11.45
N ASN A 96 -9.67 11.53 -10.83
CA ASN A 96 -10.52 12.01 -9.74
C ASN A 96 -9.67 12.51 -8.55
N ASP A 97 -8.57 11.83 -8.31
CA ASP A 97 -7.55 12.14 -7.30
C ASP A 97 -6.15 11.81 -7.86
N GLY A 98 -5.11 12.06 -7.07
CA GLY A 98 -3.74 11.77 -7.50
C GLY A 98 -3.49 10.29 -7.84
N SER A 99 -4.19 9.35 -7.19
CA SER A 99 -4.10 7.92 -7.50
C SER A 99 -4.72 7.61 -8.88
N GLY A 100 -5.85 8.25 -9.22
CA GLY A 100 -6.45 8.14 -10.54
C GLY A 100 -5.51 8.64 -11.64
N VAL A 101 -4.74 9.71 -11.40
CA VAL A 101 -3.70 10.16 -12.35
C VAL A 101 -2.63 9.10 -12.54
N ILE A 102 -2.16 8.44 -11.45
CA ILE A 102 -1.18 7.35 -11.52
C ILE A 102 -1.73 6.19 -12.37
N TYR A 103 -2.97 5.76 -12.12
CA TYR A 103 -3.55 4.63 -12.85
C TYR A 103 -3.82 4.95 -14.33
N GLY A 104 -4.21 6.18 -14.65
CA GLY A 104 -4.30 6.61 -16.03
C GLY A 104 -2.94 6.63 -16.75
N CYS A 105 -1.88 7.03 -16.06
CA CYS A 105 -0.51 6.94 -16.59
C CYS A 105 -0.07 5.49 -16.78
N ASN A 106 -0.43 4.58 -15.86
CA ASN A 106 -0.17 3.15 -16.01
C ASN A 106 -0.88 2.61 -17.26
N GLU A 107 -2.17 2.92 -17.45
CA GLU A 107 -2.94 2.48 -18.60
C GLU A 107 -2.37 2.98 -19.94
N ILE A 108 -1.94 4.24 -20.00
CA ILE A 108 -1.24 4.79 -21.19
C ILE A 108 0.05 3.99 -21.45
N ALA A 109 0.86 3.72 -20.41
CA ALA A 109 2.10 2.97 -20.54
C ALA A 109 1.87 1.53 -21.01
N GLU A 110 0.85 0.85 -20.46
CA GLU A 110 0.45 -0.50 -20.88
C GLU A 110 -0.02 -0.52 -22.34
N TYR A 111 -0.85 0.44 -22.75
CA TYR A 111 -1.27 0.55 -24.14
C TYR A 111 -0.09 0.71 -25.09
N VAL A 112 0.85 1.62 -24.74
CA VAL A 112 2.05 1.83 -25.55
C VAL A 112 2.94 0.59 -25.61
N ALA A 113 3.08 -0.14 -24.50
CA ALA A 113 3.82 -1.40 -24.46
C ALA A 113 3.23 -2.47 -25.38
N GLN A 114 1.89 -2.57 -25.42
CA GLN A 114 1.18 -3.55 -26.24
C GLN A 114 1.16 -3.19 -27.75
N HIS A 115 1.04 -1.91 -28.07
CA HIS A 115 0.79 -1.48 -29.44
C HIS A 115 1.98 -0.77 -30.12
N GLY A 116 3.07 -0.46 -29.39
CA GLY A 116 4.22 0.28 -29.90
C GLY A 116 3.88 1.71 -30.37
N SER A 117 2.78 2.29 -29.89
CA SER A 117 2.23 3.55 -30.38
C SER A 117 1.62 4.39 -29.30
N LEU A 118 1.81 5.71 -29.38
CA LEU A 118 1.15 6.72 -28.54
C LEU A 118 -0.26 7.08 -29.03
N ASN A 119 -0.77 6.41 -30.04
CA ASN A 119 -2.13 6.62 -30.55
C ASN A 119 -3.16 5.87 -29.69
N VAL A 120 -3.18 6.17 -28.40
CA VAL A 120 -4.18 5.64 -27.46
C VAL A 120 -5.60 5.92 -27.95
N PRO A 121 -6.64 5.21 -27.50
CA PRO A 121 -8.04 5.49 -27.84
C PRO A 121 -8.39 6.98 -27.71
N LEU A 122 -9.33 7.48 -28.51
CA LEU A 122 -9.72 8.89 -28.48
C LEU A 122 -10.29 9.31 -27.13
N MET A 123 -10.96 8.37 -26.45
CA MET A 123 -11.50 8.53 -25.10
C MET A 123 -11.34 7.22 -24.34
N GLN A 124 -11.10 7.32 -23.06
CA GLN A 124 -11.06 6.21 -22.12
C GLN A 124 -11.50 6.71 -20.76
N GLU A 125 -12.22 5.88 -20.04
CA GLU A 125 -12.55 6.08 -18.63
C GLU A 125 -12.50 4.74 -17.92
N ASP A 126 -11.90 4.72 -16.73
CA ASP A 126 -11.86 3.53 -15.88
C ASP A 126 -11.76 3.92 -14.41
N ALA A 127 -12.20 3.02 -13.55
CA ALA A 127 -12.11 3.18 -12.11
C ALA A 127 -12.11 1.81 -11.40
N PRO A 128 -11.38 1.67 -10.29
CA PRO A 128 -11.37 0.41 -9.57
C PRO A 128 -12.74 0.10 -8.94
N GLU A 129 -13.16 -1.16 -9.01
CA GLU A 129 -14.34 -1.65 -8.31
C GLU A 129 -14.05 -1.96 -6.84
N MET A 130 -12.84 -2.49 -6.55
CA MET A 130 -12.39 -2.80 -5.20
C MET A 130 -11.74 -1.60 -4.53
N VAL A 131 -12.14 -1.31 -3.29
CA VAL A 131 -11.65 -0.15 -2.53
C VAL A 131 -10.18 -0.32 -2.12
N LEU A 132 -9.79 -1.53 -1.68
CA LEU A 132 -8.41 -1.88 -1.34
C LEU A 132 -7.96 -3.08 -2.18
N ARG A 133 -6.77 -2.97 -2.73
CA ARG A 133 -6.10 -3.97 -3.57
C ARG A 133 -4.66 -4.00 -3.15
N GLY A 134 -4.15 -5.15 -2.70
CA GLY A 134 -2.81 -5.15 -2.15
C GLY A 134 -2.20 -6.51 -1.95
N ALA A 135 -0.97 -6.49 -1.48
CA ALA A 135 -0.19 -7.67 -1.15
C ALA A 135 0.27 -7.64 0.31
N CYS A 136 0.43 -8.81 0.91
CA CYS A 136 0.87 -8.98 2.28
C CYS A 136 2.33 -9.42 2.32
N VAL A 137 3.12 -8.76 3.14
CA VAL A 137 4.52 -9.12 3.42
C VAL A 137 4.64 -9.53 4.89
N GLY A 138 5.09 -10.76 5.13
CA GLY A 138 5.30 -11.29 6.48
C GLY A 138 6.59 -10.79 7.10
N LEU A 139 6.47 -10.07 8.21
CA LEU A 139 7.56 -9.74 9.12
C LEU A 139 7.53 -10.69 10.31
N GLN A 140 7.53 -11.98 9.99
CA GLN A 140 7.52 -13.10 10.91
C GLN A 140 8.52 -14.15 10.44
N LYS A 141 8.97 -15.00 11.38
CA LYS A 141 9.82 -16.16 11.10
C LYS A 141 9.02 -17.45 11.32
N THR A 142 9.47 -18.53 10.72
CA THR A 142 8.84 -19.86 10.86
C THR A 142 9.14 -20.52 12.20
N VAL A 143 10.07 -19.96 12.97
CA VAL A 143 10.47 -20.46 14.29
C VAL A 143 10.43 -19.32 15.30
N TYR A 144 10.11 -19.60 16.53
CA TYR A 144 10.20 -18.61 17.60
C TYR A 144 11.65 -18.18 17.85
N LEU A 145 11.83 -16.93 18.22
CA LEU A 145 13.11 -16.46 18.69
C LEU A 145 13.51 -17.20 19.98
N PRO A 146 14.81 -17.42 20.23
CA PRO A 146 15.28 -18.05 21.46
C PRO A 146 14.69 -17.37 22.70
N GLY A 147 14.09 -18.16 23.59
CA GLY A 147 13.45 -17.66 24.80
C GLY A 147 12.06 -17.05 24.62
N HIS A 148 11.51 -17.01 23.40
CA HIS A 148 10.15 -16.54 23.08
C HIS A 148 9.24 -17.71 22.75
N GLN A 149 7.99 -17.63 23.20
CA GLN A 149 6.91 -18.61 22.90
C GLN A 149 5.81 -18.01 22.02
N VAL A 150 6.13 -16.88 21.35
CA VAL A 150 5.18 -16.09 20.57
C VAL A 150 5.82 -15.66 19.25
N TYR A 151 5.01 -15.36 18.25
CA TYR A 151 5.43 -14.78 16.98
C TYR A 151 5.76 -13.29 17.13
N GLU A 152 6.62 -13.01 18.09
CA GLU A 152 7.12 -11.69 18.43
C GLU A 152 8.48 -11.48 17.80
N TYR A 153 8.54 -10.60 16.82
CA TYR A 153 9.79 -10.32 16.14
C TYR A 153 9.96 -8.80 16.06
N PRO A 154 10.72 -8.21 16.99
CA PRO A 154 11.08 -6.81 16.90
C PRO A 154 11.72 -6.48 15.55
N TYR A 155 11.43 -5.29 15.02
CA TYR A 155 12.08 -4.81 13.81
C TYR A 155 13.55 -4.55 14.10
N THR A 156 14.40 -5.48 13.73
CA THR A 156 15.86 -5.36 13.84
C THR A 156 16.55 -5.79 12.55
N PRO A 157 17.76 -5.28 12.24
CA PRO A 157 18.53 -5.73 11.08
C PRO A 157 18.84 -7.23 11.10
N GLU A 158 18.97 -7.83 12.29
CA GLU A 158 19.22 -9.27 12.45
C GLU A 158 17.99 -10.11 12.12
N ASN A 159 16.80 -9.63 12.51
CA ASN A 159 15.54 -10.34 12.22
C ASN A 159 15.13 -10.19 10.77
N PHE A 160 15.21 -8.98 10.23
CA PHE A 160 14.71 -8.62 8.89
C PHE A 160 15.70 -7.74 8.14
N PRO A 161 16.89 -8.24 7.72
CA PRO A 161 17.89 -7.43 7.02
C PRO A 161 17.34 -6.77 5.75
N TRP A 162 16.49 -7.47 5.00
CA TRP A 162 15.84 -6.98 3.79
C TRP A 162 14.87 -5.80 4.04
N PHE A 163 14.32 -5.67 5.25
CA PHE A 163 13.44 -4.56 5.59
C PHE A 163 14.15 -3.20 5.48
N TYR A 164 15.47 -3.18 5.68
CA TYR A 164 16.27 -1.96 5.62
C TYR A 164 16.85 -1.65 4.24
N ASP A 165 16.47 -2.43 3.23
CA ASP A 165 16.86 -2.18 1.83
C ASP A 165 15.85 -1.25 1.16
N LYS A 166 16.22 0.04 1.06
CA LYS A 166 15.39 1.08 0.44
C LYS A 166 15.14 0.83 -1.05
N GLU A 167 16.14 0.29 -1.76
CA GLU A 167 16.01 0.03 -3.20
C GLU A 167 15.02 -1.13 -3.45
N GLN A 168 15.08 -2.18 -2.65
CA GLN A 168 14.14 -3.29 -2.72
C GLN A 168 12.70 -2.81 -2.48
N TRP A 169 12.48 -1.93 -1.50
CA TRP A 169 11.16 -1.35 -1.27
C TRP A 169 10.67 -0.50 -2.42
N ILE A 170 11.54 0.32 -3.05
CA ILE A 170 11.17 1.09 -4.24
C ILE A 170 10.71 0.18 -5.37
N GLN A 171 11.47 -0.90 -5.64
CA GLN A 171 11.12 -1.87 -6.68
C GLN A 171 9.79 -2.57 -6.37
N TYR A 172 9.58 -2.95 -5.12
CA TYR A 172 8.35 -3.60 -4.68
C TYR A 172 7.14 -2.67 -4.79
N LEU A 173 7.26 -1.43 -4.34
CA LEU A 173 6.20 -0.42 -4.46
C LEU A 173 5.91 -0.08 -5.94
N ASP A 174 6.92 0.03 -6.79
CA ASP A 174 6.73 0.23 -8.24
C ASP A 174 5.97 -0.97 -8.86
N MET A 175 6.28 -2.21 -8.43
CA MET A 175 5.53 -3.40 -8.85
C MET A 175 4.07 -3.36 -8.40
N LEU A 176 3.77 -2.87 -7.19
CA LEU A 176 2.38 -2.69 -6.74
C LEU A 176 1.64 -1.67 -7.62
N VAL A 177 2.29 -0.55 -8.00
CA VAL A 177 1.72 0.43 -8.93
C VAL A 177 1.47 -0.20 -10.30
N ASP A 178 2.43 -0.98 -10.83
CA ASP A 178 2.29 -1.68 -12.11
C ASP A 178 1.04 -2.58 -12.14
N ASN A 179 0.65 -3.11 -10.98
CA ASN A 179 -0.55 -3.95 -10.82
C ASN A 179 -1.77 -3.17 -10.28
N LYS A 180 -1.75 -1.85 -10.30
CA LYS A 180 -2.84 -0.96 -9.82
C LYS A 180 -3.28 -1.26 -8.38
N MET A 181 -2.33 -1.71 -7.52
CA MET A 181 -2.55 -1.97 -6.10
C MET A 181 -2.36 -0.68 -5.29
N ASN A 182 -3.19 -0.51 -4.25
CA ASN A 182 -3.21 0.68 -3.40
C ASN A 182 -2.97 0.37 -1.91
N SER A 183 -2.55 -0.85 -1.56
CA SER A 183 -2.29 -1.23 -0.17
C SER A 183 -1.17 -2.25 -0.05
N LEU A 184 -0.32 -2.04 0.94
CA LEU A 184 0.76 -2.93 1.37
C LEU A 184 0.48 -3.34 2.80
N TYR A 185 0.27 -4.62 3.05
CA TYR A 185 0.04 -5.17 4.39
C TYR A 185 1.36 -5.67 4.96
N LEU A 186 1.69 -5.23 6.17
CA LEU A 186 2.86 -5.69 6.92
C LEU A 186 2.39 -6.56 8.09
N TRP A 187 2.68 -7.84 8.02
CA TRP A 187 2.25 -8.81 9.01
C TRP A 187 3.30 -8.97 10.12
N ASN A 188 3.02 -8.43 11.30
CA ASN A 188 3.86 -8.56 12.49
C ASN A 188 2.99 -8.66 13.75
N GLY A 189 3.43 -9.41 14.76
CA GLY A 189 2.63 -9.66 15.95
C GLY A 189 2.46 -8.44 16.85
N HIS A 190 3.52 -7.67 17.11
CA HIS A 190 3.52 -6.47 17.96
C HIS A 190 4.51 -5.42 17.45
N PRO A 191 4.14 -4.63 16.44
CA PRO A 191 5.06 -3.73 15.74
C PRO A 191 5.38 -2.45 16.53
N PHE A 192 4.46 -2.00 17.38
CA PHE A 192 4.52 -0.66 17.97
C PHE A 192 5.75 -0.44 18.86
N ALA A 193 6.15 -1.45 19.65
CA ALA A 193 7.31 -1.37 20.51
C ALA A 193 8.67 -1.27 19.78
N SER A 194 8.66 -1.44 18.45
CA SER A 194 9.83 -1.21 17.59
C SER A 194 9.74 0.08 16.78
N LEU A 195 8.55 0.72 16.70
CA LEU A 195 8.25 1.81 15.77
C LEU A 195 7.88 3.13 16.45
N VAL A 196 7.38 3.08 17.71
CA VAL A 196 6.97 4.29 18.44
C VAL A 196 7.47 4.25 19.89
N LYS A 197 7.74 5.44 20.44
CA LYS A 197 8.04 5.65 21.87
C LYS A 197 6.85 6.27 22.56
N LEU A 198 6.51 5.73 23.71
CA LEU A 198 5.41 6.23 24.54
C LEU A 198 5.97 7.00 25.73
N LYS A 199 5.50 8.25 25.92
CA LYS A 199 5.95 9.06 27.07
C LYS A 199 5.63 8.42 28.42
N ASP A 200 4.44 7.81 28.51
CA ASP A 200 3.95 7.20 29.75
C ASP A 200 4.52 5.78 29.97
N TYR A 201 5.08 5.17 28.92
CA TYR A 201 5.64 3.82 28.96
C TYR A 201 7.03 3.78 28.27
N PRO A 202 8.01 4.60 28.71
CA PRO A 202 9.31 4.71 28.03
C PRO A 202 10.10 3.41 28.04
N PHE A 203 9.83 2.54 29.00
CA PHE A 203 10.44 1.21 29.14
C PHE A 203 9.85 0.15 28.21
N ALA A 204 8.71 0.43 27.53
CA ALA A 204 8.05 -0.55 26.69
C ALA A 204 8.71 -0.77 25.32
N LEU A 205 9.75 -0.01 24.99
CA LEU A 205 10.51 -0.17 23.74
C LEU A 205 11.28 -1.49 23.73
N GLU A 206 11.14 -2.29 22.68
CA GLU A 206 11.77 -3.62 22.55
C GLU A 206 13.12 -3.61 21.84
N VAL A 207 13.53 -2.49 21.32
CA VAL A 207 14.79 -2.32 20.60
C VAL A 207 15.62 -1.24 21.25
N ASP A 208 16.95 -1.30 21.07
CA ASP A 208 17.83 -0.25 21.54
C ASP A 208 17.63 1.07 20.75
N GLU A 209 18.20 2.15 21.26
CA GLU A 209 18.05 3.49 20.70
C GLU A 209 18.56 3.60 19.27
N ALA A 210 19.65 2.91 18.95
CA ALA A 210 20.26 2.94 17.61
C ALA A 210 19.37 2.21 16.60
N THR A 211 18.84 1.05 16.99
CA THR A 211 17.88 0.28 16.19
C THR A 211 16.57 1.03 16.03
N PHE A 212 16.06 1.66 17.11
CA PHE A 212 14.86 2.48 17.02
C PHE A 212 14.98 3.60 15.99
N LYS A 213 16.09 4.33 15.97
CA LYS A 213 16.35 5.39 14.97
C LYS A 213 16.38 4.85 13.54
N LYS A 214 16.99 3.68 13.33
CA LYS A 214 16.98 3.00 12.03
C LYS A 214 15.55 2.62 11.60
N ASN A 215 14.76 2.10 12.54
CA ASN A 215 13.36 1.74 12.28
C ASN A 215 12.53 2.97 11.94
N GLU A 216 12.68 4.05 12.69
CA GLU A 216 12.00 5.31 12.45
C GLU A 216 12.32 5.88 11.06
N GLU A 217 13.62 5.91 10.70
CA GLU A 217 14.06 6.35 9.37
C GLU A 217 13.48 5.47 8.27
N MET A 218 13.59 4.14 8.42
CA MET A 218 13.18 3.20 7.39
C MET A 218 11.67 3.16 7.22
N PHE A 219 10.90 3.11 8.30
CA PHE A 219 9.45 3.09 8.23
C PHE A 219 8.88 4.42 7.71
N SER A 220 9.49 5.55 8.12
CA SER A 220 9.15 6.87 7.57
C SER A 220 9.47 6.97 6.07
N PHE A 221 10.58 6.39 5.62
CA PHE A 221 10.90 6.30 4.20
C PHE A 221 9.84 5.48 3.45
N LEU A 222 9.54 4.26 3.94
CA LEU A 222 8.57 3.35 3.32
C LEU A 222 7.18 4.01 3.20
N THR A 223 6.68 4.63 4.27
CA THR A 223 5.36 5.24 4.27
C THR A 223 5.26 6.46 3.35
N ARG A 224 6.32 7.28 3.25
CA ARG A 224 6.37 8.40 2.30
C ARG A 224 6.44 7.95 0.85
N GLU A 225 7.28 6.93 0.55
CA GLU A 225 7.37 6.38 -0.80
C GLU A 225 6.08 5.65 -1.22
N ALA A 226 5.40 5.01 -0.28
CA ALA A 226 4.09 4.44 -0.51
C ALA A 226 3.03 5.53 -0.77
N ASP A 227 3.02 6.61 0.04
CA ASP A 227 2.05 7.70 -0.11
C ASP A 227 2.14 8.39 -1.48
N ARG A 228 3.35 8.71 -1.93
CA ARG A 228 3.52 9.32 -3.27
C ARG A 228 3.09 8.41 -4.42
N ARG A 229 2.95 7.10 -4.17
CA ARG A 229 2.42 6.09 -5.10
C ARG A 229 0.92 5.79 -4.90
N GLY A 230 0.27 6.45 -3.95
CA GLY A 230 -1.13 6.20 -3.62
C GLY A 230 -1.37 4.89 -2.87
N ILE A 231 -0.34 4.34 -2.21
CA ILE A 231 -0.38 3.06 -1.51
C ILE A 231 -0.44 3.29 0.00
N PHE A 232 -1.46 2.74 0.67
CA PHE A 232 -1.51 2.67 2.13
C PHE A 232 -0.57 1.60 2.66
N VAL A 233 0.19 1.91 3.71
CA VAL A 233 0.93 0.91 4.49
C VAL A 233 0.03 0.48 5.66
N ILE A 234 -0.49 -0.73 5.60
CA ILE A 234 -1.44 -1.26 6.57
C ILE A 234 -0.69 -2.20 7.51
N GLN A 235 -0.52 -1.76 8.76
CA GLN A 235 0.17 -2.51 9.78
C GLN A 235 -0.78 -3.47 10.48
N MET A 236 -0.49 -4.76 10.40
CA MET A 236 -1.18 -5.79 11.17
C MET A 236 -0.55 -5.91 12.56
N PHE A 237 -1.38 -6.19 13.55
CA PHE A 237 -0.96 -6.55 14.90
C PHE A 237 -1.98 -7.44 15.61
N TYR A 238 -1.49 -8.21 16.60
CA TYR A 238 -2.29 -8.99 17.52
C TYR A 238 -2.38 -8.26 18.86
N ASN A 239 -3.59 -8.00 19.30
CA ASN A 239 -3.84 -7.37 20.61
C ASN A 239 -3.54 -8.27 21.81
N ILE A 240 -3.35 -9.59 21.60
CA ILE A 240 -2.91 -10.52 22.64
C ILE A 240 -1.44 -10.37 23.02
N ILE A 241 -0.63 -9.76 22.13
CA ILE A 241 0.81 -9.64 22.31
C ILE A 241 1.10 -8.27 22.92
N LEU A 242 1.83 -8.27 24.04
CA LEU A 242 2.43 -7.09 24.68
C LEU A 242 3.91 -7.08 24.40
N SER A 243 4.54 -5.93 24.40
CA SER A 243 6.00 -5.88 24.35
C SER A 243 6.59 -6.60 25.57
N LYS A 244 7.70 -7.29 25.39
CA LYS A 244 8.34 -8.02 26.48
C LYS A 244 8.74 -7.08 27.63
N PRO A 245 9.37 -5.92 27.42
CA PRO A 245 9.70 -4.99 28.50
C PRO A 245 8.45 -4.48 29.25
N PHE A 246 7.34 -4.24 28.56
CA PHE A 246 6.09 -3.85 29.21
C PHE A 246 5.53 -4.99 30.06
N ALA A 247 5.50 -6.20 29.50
CA ALA A 247 5.02 -7.38 30.21
C ALA A 247 5.87 -7.68 31.46
N ASP A 248 7.19 -7.66 31.34
CA ASP A 248 8.11 -7.88 32.46
C ASP A 248 7.93 -6.83 33.57
N HIS A 249 7.76 -5.55 33.20
CA HIS A 249 7.58 -4.46 34.17
C HIS A 249 6.31 -4.64 35.04
N TYR A 250 5.24 -5.17 34.46
CA TYR A 250 3.97 -5.35 35.18
C TYR A 250 3.71 -6.79 35.62
N GLY A 251 4.66 -7.71 35.46
CA GLY A 251 4.53 -9.12 35.81
C GLY A 251 3.46 -9.84 34.98
N LEU A 252 3.31 -9.43 33.71
CA LEU A 252 2.37 -10.01 32.76
C LEU A 252 3.07 -10.99 31.81
N LYS A 253 2.30 -11.88 31.18
CA LYS A 253 2.79 -12.67 30.05
C LYS A 253 2.77 -11.83 28.78
N THR A 254 3.73 -12.01 27.89
CA THR A 254 3.74 -11.34 26.56
C THR A 254 2.53 -11.76 25.73
N GLN A 255 2.17 -13.04 25.78
CA GLN A 255 0.96 -13.57 25.16
C GLN A 255 0.08 -14.26 26.19
N ASP A 256 -1.20 -13.91 26.22
CA ASP A 256 -2.21 -14.56 27.05
C ASP A 256 -3.58 -14.42 26.38
N ARG A 257 -4.09 -15.53 25.84
CA ARG A 257 -5.39 -15.58 25.15
C ARG A 257 -6.59 -15.37 26.09
N HIS A 258 -6.38 -15.57 27.39
CA HIS A 258 -7.41 -15.41 28.42
C HIS A 258 -7.23 -14.14 29.24
N ARG A 259 -6.40 -13.23 28.75
CA ARG A 259 -6.16 -11.96 29.44
C ARG A 259 -7.42 -11.10 29.42
N PRO A 260 -7.92 -10.68 30.61
CA PRO A 260 -9.02 -9.75 30.68
C PRO A 260 -8.60 -8.38 30.15
N ILE A 261 -9.55 -7.66 29.60
CA ILE A 261 -9.37 -6.24 29.25
C ILE A 261 -9.23 -5.47 30.56
N THR A 262 -8.06 -4.85 30.75
CA THR A 262 -7.79 -4.01 31.92
C THR A 262 -7.53 -2.56 31.48
N PRO A 263 -7.79 -1.56 32.35
CA PRO A 263 -7.48 -0.16 32.05
C PRO A 263 -6.03 0.04 31.63
N LEU A 264 -5.09 -0.67 32.25
CA LEU A 264 -3.65 -0.59 31.92
C LEU A 264 -3.35 -1.01 30.49
N ILE A 265 -3.86 -2.17 30.08
CA ILE A 265 -3.61 -2.72 28.74
C ILE A 265 -4.32 -1.90 27.67
N SER A 266 -5.54 -1.45 27.96
CA SER A 266 -6.30 -0.55 27.09
C SER A 266 -5.55 0.77 26.88
N ASP A 267 -5.04 1.40 27.93
CA ASP A 267 -4.30 2.65 27.85
C ASP A 267 -3.01 2.50 27.05
N TYR A 268 -2.24 1.44 27.34
CA TYR A 268 -1.01 1.13 26.59
C TYR A 268 -1.27 0.95 25.10
N THR A 269 -2.25 0.13 24.73
CA THR A 269 -2.57 -0.16 23.33
C THR A 269 -3.14 1.08 22.63
N ARG A 270 -4.06 1.81 23.27
CA ARG A 270 -4.63 3.06 22.73
C ARG A 270 -3.54 4.09 22.44
N LYS A 271 -2.60 4.29 23.35
CA LYS A 271 -1.46 5.20 23.16
C LYS A 271 -0.49 4.71 22.09
N SER A 272 -0.27 3.40 21.99
CA SER A 272 0.56 2.81 20.92
C SER A 272 -0.03 3.09 19.53
N VAL A 273 -1.33 2.85 19.39
CA VAL A 273 -2.06 3.14 18.14
C VAL A 273 -2.04 4.64 17.82
N ALA A 274 -2.32 5.49 18.82
CA ALA A 274 -2.31 6.94 18.63
C ALA A 274 -0.94 7.44 18.16
N ALA A 275 0.13 7.05 18.84
CA ALA A 275 1.49 7.42 18.49
C ALA A 275 1.91 6.92 17.08
N PHE A 276 1.43 5.75 16.67
CA PHE A 276 1.71 5.21 15.35
C PHE A 276 1.01 6.02 14.24
N ILE A 277 -0.29 6.32 14.41
CA ILE A 277 -1.06 7.13 13.47
C ILE A 277 -0.52 8.56 13.37
N GLU A 278 -0.13 9.15 14.51
CA GLU A 278 0.46 10.49 14.55
C GLU A 278 1.79 10.57 13.82
N LYS A 279 2.62 9.55 13.99
CA LYS A 279 4.02 9.58 13.53
C LYS A 279 4.20 9.31 12.04
N TYR A 280 3.40 8.40 11.48
CA TYR A 280 3.63 7.92 10.11
C TYR A 280 2.51 8.32 9.17
N PRO A 281 2.82 8.92 7.99
CA PRO A 281 1.80 9.28 7.02
C PRO A 281 1.26 8.03 6.29
N ASN A 282 0.03 8.13 5.81
CA ASN A 282 -0.60 7.15 4.90
C ASN A 282 -0.59 5.70 5.42
N VAL A 283 -0.70 5.53 6.74
CA VAL A 283 -0.80 4.22 7.38
C VAL A 283 -2.25 3.84 7.65
N GLY A 284 -2.49 2.53 7.77
CA GLY A 284 -3.72 1.94 8.24
C GLY A 284 -3.45 0.80 9.21
N LEU A 285 -4.49 0.16 9.68
CA LEU A 285 -4.40 -0.94 10.64
C LEU A 285 -5.16 -2.17 10.13
N LEU A 286 -4.59 -3.35 10.34
CA LEU A 286 -5.28 -4.62 10.27
C LEU A 286 -5.27 -5.25 11.67
N VAL A 287 -6.43 -5.28 12.31
CA VAL A 287 -6.58 -5.69 13.70
C VAL A 287 -7.01 -7.15 13.76
N CYS A 288 -6.24 -7.97 14.47
CA CYS A 288 -6.56 -9.37 14.75
C CYS A 288 -7.12 -9.49 16.16
N LEU A 289 -8.43 -9.68 16.28
CA LEU A 289 -9.16 -9.76 17.56
C LEU A 289 -9.32 -11.20 18.05
N GLY A 290 -9.96 -12.04 17.28
CA GLY A 290 -10.59 -13.28 17.72
C GLY A 290 -9.72 -14.31 18.41
N GLU A 291 -8.46 -14.49 18.01
CA GLU A 291 -7.54 -15.39 18.72
C GLU A 291 -7.11 -14.86 20.10
N ALA A 292 -7.55 -13.66 20.44
CA ALA A 292 -7.01 -12.84 21.51
C ALA A 292 -7.99 -12.57 22.63
N MET A 293 -9.27 -12.71 22.34
CA MET A 293 -10.35 -12.38 23.25
C MET A 293 -11.13 -13.63 23.66
N ASN A 294 -11.72 -13.62 24.84
CA ASN A 294 -12.51 -14.75 25.32
C ASN A 294 -13.91 -14.77 24.72
N THR A 295 -14.46 -13.62 24.42
CA THR A 295 -15.84 -13.48 23.95
C THR A 295 -15.92 -12.46 22.80
N TYR A 296 -17.00 -12.54 22.03
CA TYR A 296 -17.28 -11.56 20.98
C TYR A 296 -17.60 -10.17 21.54
N GLU A 297 -18.12 -10.10 22.76
CA GLU A 297 -18.33 -8.86 23.50
C GLU A 297 -17.01 -8.18 23.83
N ASP A 298 -15.97 -8.93 24.19
CA ASP A 298 -14.62 -8.44 24.41
C ASP A 298 -14.03 -7.88 23.10
N ASP A 299 -14.25 -8.54 21.96
CA ASP A 299 -13.86 -8.03 20.63
C ASP A 299 -14.46 -6.64 20.36
N VAL A 300 -15.77 -6.51 20.62
CA VAL A 300 -16.51 -5.25 20.46
C VAL A 300 -15.96 -4.18 21.40
N GLU A 301 -15.78 -4.52 22.67
CA GLU A 301 -15.27 -3.59 23.68
C GLU A 301 -13.88 -3.08 23.30
N TRP A 302 -12.97 -4.00 22.95
CA TRP A 302 -11.60 -3.66 22.57
C TRP A 302 -11.55 -2.76 21.35
N MET A 303 -12.28 -3.11 20.31
CA MET A 303 -12.33 -2.32 19.09
C MET A 303 -12.91 -0.93 19.33
N THR A 304 -14.03 -0.83 20.05
CA THR A 304 -14.78 0.42 20.22
C THR A 304 -14.22 1.33 21.31
N LYS A 305 -13.63 0.77 22.38
CA LYS A 305 -13.12 1.54 23.53
C LYS A 305 -11.60 1.72 23.52
N THR A 306 -10.85 0.92 22.75
CA THR A 306 -9.39 1.00 22.72
C THR A 306 -8.84 1.37 21.35
N ILE A 307 -9.10 0.57 20.31
CA ILE A 307 -8.48 0.74 18.99
C ILE A 307 -9.00 2.00 18.28
N ILE A 308 -10.32 2.11 18.10
CA ILE A 308 -10.92 3.28 17.43
C ILE A 308 -10.59 4.60 18.15
N PRO A 309 -10.69 4.69 19.49
CA PRO A 309 -10.23 5.88 20.20
C PRO A 309 -8.75 6.18 19.98
N GLY A 310 -7.87 5.18 19.94
CA GLY A 310 -6.45 5.39 19.63
C GLY A 310 -6.22 6.00 18.24
N VAL A 311 -6.92 5.51 17.22
CA VAL A 311 -6.87 6.10 15.87
C VAL A 311 -7.35 7.56 15.90
N LYS A 312 -8.45 7.83 16.60
CA LYS A 312 -9.00 9.20 16.73
C LYS A 312 -8.04 10.15 17.46
N ASP A 313 -7.39 9.67 18.50
CA ASP A 313 -6.42 10.46 19.25
C ASP A 313 -5.23 10.85 18.37
N GLY A 314 -4.68 9.91 17.57
CA GLY A 314 -3.61 10.20 16.62
C GLY A 314 -4.02 11.18 15.51
N LEU A 315 -5.22 11.02 14.94
CA LEU A 315 -5.76 11.95 13.95
C LEU A 315 -5.98 13.35 14.54
N LYS A 316 -6.49 13.43 15.77
CA LYS A 316 -6.69 14.69 16.48
C LYS A 316 -5.38 15.41 16.74
N ALA A 317 -4.33 14.70 17.12
CA ALA A 317 -2.99 15.27 17.31
C ALA A 317 -2.44 15.91 16.02
N LEU A 318 -2.79 15.33 14.85
CA LEU A 318 -2.42 15.83 13.52
C LEU A 318 -3.38 16.92 12.97
N GLY A 319 -4.49 17.21 13.65
CA GLY A 319 -5.55 18.07 13.10
C GLY A 319 -6.22 17.49 11.83
N ARG A 320 -6.18 16.17 11.65
CA ARG A 320 -6.72 15.46 10.47
C ARG A 320 -8.14 14.98 10.72
N THR A 321 -8.95 14.99 9.65
CA THR A 321 -10.32 14.47 9.62
C THR A 321 -10.49 13.31 8.65
N ASP A 322 -9.53 13.10 7.75
CA ASP A 322 -9.50 11.98 6.82
C ASP A 322 -9.09 10.69 7.56
N GLU A 323 -9.96 9.70 7.51
CA GLU A 323 -9.79 8.47 8.27
C GLU A 323 -8.95 7.45 7.51
N PRO A 324 -7.92 6.83 8.17
CA PRO A 324 -7.14 5.76 7.57
C PRO A 324 -7.98 4.49 7.43
N PRO A 325 -7.59 3.55 6.55
CA PRO A 325 -8.20 2.23 6.52
C PRO A 325 -7.94 1.49 7.83
N VAL A 326 -9.01 1.05 8.49
CA VAL A 326 -8.97 0.17 9.65
C VAL A 326 -9.73 -1.09 9.29
N LEU A 327 -9.03 -2.23 9.28
CA LEU A 327 -9.54 -3.52 8.88
C LEU A 327 -9.63 -4.45 10.07
N LEU A 328 -10.65 -5.30 10.09
CA LEU A 328 -10.77 -6.43 11.01
C LEU A 328 -10.42 -7.72 10.29
N ARG A 329 -9.60 -8.56 10.93
CA ARG A 329 -9.44 -9.94 10.52
C ARG A 329 -10.62 -10.74 11.05
N ALA A 330 -11.33 -11.46 10.15
CA ALA A 330 -12.55 -12.19 10.51
C ALA A 330 -12.31 -13.55 11.19
N HIS A 331 -11.05 -13.95 11.40
CA HIS A 331 -10.73 -15.20 12.07
C HIS A 331 -11.12 -15.13 13.56
N ASP A 332 -12.00 -16.05 13.99
CA ASP A 332 -12.58 -16.09 15.34
C ASP A 332 -13.19 -14.75 15.82
N THR A 333 -13.64 -13.90 14.92
CA THR A 333 -14.23 -12.59 15.24
C THR A 333 -15.63 -12.49 14.66
N ASP A 334 -16.63 -12.13 15.47
CA ASP A 334 -17.93 -11.71 14.93
C ASP A 334 -17.86 -10.28 14.39
N CYS A 335 -17.37 -10.18 13.15
CA CYS A 335 -17.22 -8.90 12.48
C CYS A 335 -18.53 -8.14 12.33
N LYS A 336 -19.66 -8.84 12.20
CA LYS A 336 -20.98 -8.22 12.10
C LYS A 336 -21.33 -7.52 13.41
N MET A 337 -21.16 -8.19 14.53
CA MET A 337 -21.42 -7.63 15.86
C MET A 337 -20.54 -6.40 16.13
N VAL A 338 -19.24 -6.47 15.83
CA VAL A 338 -18.32 -5.32 15.97
C VAL A 338 -18.78 -4.14 15.11
N MET A 339 -19.19 -4.38 13.86
CA MET A 339 -19.62 -3.34 12.93
C MET A 339 -20.94 -2.69 13.33
N GLU A 340 -21.92 -3.47 13.79
CA GLU A 340 -23.23 -2.97 14.23
C GLU A 340 -23.12 -2.11 15.49
N GLN A 341 -22.37 -2.55 16.48
CA GLN A 341 -22.14 -1.79 17.73
C GLN A 341 -21.37 -0.49 17.46
N ARG A 342 -20.41 -0.52 16.54
CA ARG A 342 -19.73 0.68 16.11
C ARG A 342 -20.69 1.69 15.48
N CYS A 343 -21.56 1.27 14.56
CA CYS A 343 -22.53 2.16 13.93
C CYS A 343 -23.47 2.82 14.93
N ARG A 344 -23.77 2.16 16.06
CA ARG A 344 -24.61 2.72 17.13
C ARG A 344 -23.84 3.71 18.02
N SER A 345 -22.55 3.49 18.25
CA SER A 345 -21.75 4.25 19.22
C SER A 345 -21.06 5.49 18.65
N THR A 346 -20.88 5.56 17.34
CA THR A 346 -20.13 6.67 16.70
C THR A 346 -20.76 7.06 15.37
N ARG A 347 -21.08 8.34 15.20
CA ARG A 347 -21.47 8.94 13.89
C ARG A 347 -20.29 9.12 12.93
N THR A 348 -19.15 8.50 13.19
CA THR A 348 -17.92 8.65 12.42
C THR A 348 -17.77 7.55 11.37
N SER A 349 -17.28 7.93 10.21
CA SER A 349 -17.18 7.13 8.99
C SER A 349 -15.91 6.25 8.90
N ILE A 350 -15.30 5.83 10.04
CA ILE A 350 -14.19 4.85 9.98
C ILE A 350 -14.67 3.61 9.23
N ARG A 351 -14.09 3.35 8.08
CA ARG A 351 -14.44 2.20 7.25
C ARG A 351 -13.71 0.99 7.77
N CYS A 352 -14.39 0.15 8.54
CA CYS A 352 -13.89 -1.17 8.86
C CYS A 352 -14.18 -2.12 7.70
N ILE A 353 -13.22 -2.94 7.38
CA ILE A 353 -13.33 -3.96 6.35
C ILE A 353 -13.00 -5.28 7.02
N SER A 354 -13.88 -6.27 6.89
CA SER A 354 -13.65 -7.61 7.42
C SER A 354 -12.93 -8.46 6.38
N ILE A 355 -11.89 -9.16 6.79
CA ILE A 355 -11.18 -10.15 5.98
C ILE A 355 -11.65 -11.52 6.44
N MET A 356 -12.31 -12.27 5.58
CA MET A 356 -12.69 -13.66 5.83
C MET A 356 -11.58 -14.59 5.31
N GLU A 357 -11.02 -15.42 6.17
CA GLU A 357 -10.23 -16.57 5.75
C GLU A 357 -11.19 -17.69 5.32
N SER A 358 -11.23 -18.03 4.03
CA SER A 358 -11.93 -19.24 3.59
C SER A 358 -11.03 -20.46 3.79
N ARG A 359 -11.59 -21.60 4.20
CA ARG A 359 -10.90 -22.90 4.26
C ARG A 359 -10.57 -23.48 2.88
N LEU A 360 -10.76 -22.73 1.81
CA LEU A 360 -10.41 -23.13 0.45
C LEU A 360 -9.04 -22.59 0.07
N PRO A 361 -8.24 -23.32 -0.74
CA PRO A 361 -6.87 -22.91 -1.10
C PRO A 361 -6.90 -21.62 -1.91
N PRO A 362 -5.87 -20.86 -1.87
CA PRO A 362 -5.48 -19.56 -1.34
C PRO A 362 -6.13 -18.35 -2.05
N ILE A 363 -7.43 -18.19 -1.91
CA ILE A 363 -8.13 -16.94 -2.30
C ILE A 363 -8.94 -16.49 -1.10
N SER A 364 -8.45 -15.50 -0.38
CA SER A 364 -9.21 -14.90 0.72
C SER A 364 -10.16 -13.87 0.13
N LEU A 365 -11.45 -14.19 0.12
CA LEU A 365 -12.52 -13.32 -0.32
C LEU A 365 -13.09 -12.57 0.89
N VAL A 366 -13.13 -11.25 0.83
CA VAL A 366 -13.72 -10.42 1.87
C VAL A 366 -15.02 -9.83 1.38
N VAL A 367 -16.10 -10.06 2.11
CA VAL A 367 -17.41 -9.51 1.78
C VAL A 367 -17.97 -8.77 2.97
N LEU A 368 -18.06 -7.44 2.93
CA LEU A 368 -18.97 -6.67 3.77
C LEU A 368 -19.49 -5.45 3.01
N GLY A 369 -20.79 -5.45 2.77
CA GLY A 369 -21.45 -4.43 1.99
C GLY A 369 -21.33 -4.68 0.48
N PRO A 370 -21.84 -3.81 -0.38
CA PRO A 370 -21.89 -4.05 -1.83
C PRO A 370 -20.50 -3.99 -2.52
N ARG A 371 -19.40 -4.09 -1.82
CA ARG A 371 -18.05 -3.99 -2.39
C ARG A 371 -17.12 -5.06 -1.81
N PHE A 372 -16.47 -5.80 -2.69
CA PHE A 372 -15.50 -6.87 -2.38
C PHE A 372 -14.09 -6.33 -2.22
N ILE A 373 -13.29 -6.97 -1.33
CA ILE A 373 -11.84 -6.76 -1.26
C ILE A 373 -11.17 -8.11 -1.44
N LEU A 374 -10.28 -8.19 -2.42
CA LEU A 374 -9.44 -9.36 -2.66
C LEU A 374 -8.06 -9.09 -2.07
N ILE A 375 -7.64 -9.89 -1.09
CA ILE A 375 -6.26 -9.91 -0.60
C ILE A 375 -5.66 -11.24 -1.05
N TRP A 376 -4.66 -11.16 -1.91
CA TRP A 376 -3.89 -12.30 -2.34
C TRP A 376 -2.71 -12.50 -1.39
N GLN A 377 -2.62 -13.67 -0.76
CA GLN A 377 -1.49 -14.06 0.10
C GLN A 377 -0.65 -15.06 -0.69
N PRO A 378 0.51 -14.66 -1.24
CA PRO A 378 1.44 -15.63 -1.78
C PRO A 378 2.04 -16.44 -0.63
N TRP A 379 2.08 -17.75 -0.78
CA TRP A 379 2.82 -18.63 0.11
C TRP A 379 4.28 -18.21 0.13
N VAL A 380 4.82 -18.00 1.33
CA VAL A 380 6.27 -17.90 1.52
C VAL A 380 6.82 -19.28 1.20
N LEU A 381 7.43 -19.44 0.02
CA LEU A 381 8.26 -20.61 -0.24
C LEU A 381 9.43 -20.55 0.75
N PRO A 382 9.73 -21.65 1.45
CA PRO A 382 10.91 -21.68 2.30
C PRO A 382 12.15 -21.58 1.40
N ILE A 383 12.96 -20.56 1.63
CA ILE A 383 14.35 -20.49 1.13
C ILE A 383 15.24 -21.13 2.18
#